data_95990399fbdddb5bf213b9b0a049a7d1
#
_entry.id   95990399fbdddb5bf213b9b0a049a7d1
#
_cell.length_a   1.000
_cell.length_b   1.000
_cell.length_c   1.000
_cell.angle_alpha   90.00
_cell.angle_beta   90.00
_cell.angle_gamma   90.00
#
_symmetry.space_group_name_H-M   'P 1'
#
loop_
_entity.id
_entity.type
_entity.pdbx_description
1 polymer ?
#
loop_
_entity_poly.entity_id
_entity_poly.type
_entity_poly.pdbx_seq_one_letter_code
_entity_poly.pdbx_strand_id
1 'polypeptide(L)'
;MWANEEDRPFWKKAAKASREYLKKACHKDTGLAAEYAYYDGTPYEKEQDVFGGRHDWYYSDSYRVIANIGLDYEWFAADEWNVENNNKVQKFFCETHKDEEFKIYEIDGTVIEQPALHPVAMIATNAQASLAANGPYCLLYTSDAADE
;
A
#
# COMPACT_ATOMS: atom_id res chain seq x y z
N MET A 1 10.47 8.25 18.66
CA MET A 1 11.72 8.59 19.36
C MET A 1 11.95 7.61 20.47
N TRP A 2 11.91 6.36 20.05
CA TRP A 2 11.91 5.18 20.92
C TRP A 2 13.29 4.52 20.97
N ALA A 3 14.17 4.89 20.02
CA ALA A 3 15.52 4.38 19.97
C ALA A 3 16.45 5.14 20.95
N ASN A 4 17.43 4.42 21.51
CA ASN A 4 18.50 5.02 22.27
C ASN A 4 19.20 6.10 21.44
N GLU A 5 19.78 7.09 22.09
CA GLU A 5 20.36 8.24 21.40
C GLU A 5 21.50 7.84 20.45
N GLU A 6 22.30 6.89 20.82
CA GLU A 6 23.39 6.32 20.01
C GLU A 6 22.91 5.58 18.77
N ASP A 7 21.69 5.00 18.79
CA ASP A 7 21.10 4.24 17.68
C ASP A 7 20.31 5.12 16.70
N ARG A 8 19.97 6.35 17.06
CA ARG A 8 19.14 7.25 16.24
C ARG A 8 19.70 7.50 14.83
N PRO A 9 21.01 7.69 14.62
CA PRO A 9 21.58 7.86 13.28
C PRO A 9 21.36 6.64 12.38
N PHE A 10 21.48 5.43 12.95
CA PHE A 10 21.20 4.18 12.22
C PHE A 10 19.75 4.12 11.79
N TRP A 11 18.81 4.33 12.71
CA TRP A 11 17.37 4.26 12.40
C TRP A 11 16.90 5.33 11.43
N LYS A 12 17.47 6.53 11.51
CA LYS A 12 17.23 7.60 10.53
C LYS A 12 17.66 7.18 9.12
N LYS A 13 18.84 6.54 9.01
CA LYS A 13 19.33 6.02 7.73
C LYS A 13 18.47 4.87 7.23
N ALA A 14 18.06 3.95 8.10
CA ALA A 14 17.20 2.83 7.77
C ALA A 14 15.83 3.30 7.26
N ALA A 15 15.19 4.24 7.94
CA ALA A 15 13.90 4.81 7.50
C ALA A 15 14.01 5.46 6.12
N LYS A 16 15.09 6.22 5.86
CA LYS A 16 15.33 6.79 4.54
C LYS A 16 15.49 5.70 3.47
N ALA A 17 16.26 4.66 3.75
CA ALA A 17 16.45 3.55 2.81
C ALA A 17 15.14 2.80 2.53
N SER A 18 14.29 2.62 3.55
CA SER A 18 12.96 2.00 3.38
C SER A 18 12.05 2.84 2.48
N ARG A 19 12.02 4.17 2.62
CA ARG A 19 11.25 5.05 1.73
C ARG A 19 11.73 4.97 0.29
N GLU A 20 13.04 5.01 0.06
CA GLU A 20 13.62 4.87 -1.29
C GLU A 20 13.35 3.47 -1.90
N TYR A 21 13.28 2.42 -1.07
CA TYR A 21 12.86 1.11 -1.51
C TYR A 21 11.38 1.09 -1.92
N LEU A 22 10.47 1.63 -1.10
CA LEU A 22 9.05 1.67 -1.40
C LEU A 22 8.73 2.41 -2.70
N LYS A 23 9.46 3.50 -3.02
CA LYS A 23 9.34 4.21 -4.29
C LYS A 23 9.61 3.33 -5.51
N LYS A 24 10.43 2.30 -5.35
CA LYS A 24 10.74 1.33 -6.42
C LYS A 24 9.76 0.17 -6.45
N ALA A 25 9.28 -0.27 -5.27
CA ALA A 25 8.41 -1.43 -5.13
C ALA A 25 6.95 -1.12 -5.47
N CYS A 26 6.51 0.14 -5.30
CA CYS A 26 5.17 0.55 -5.69
C CYS A 26 5.10 0.90 -7.17
N HIS A 27 4.04 0.45 -7.83
CA HIS A 27 3.84 0.75 -9.25
C HIS A 27 3.55 2.24 -9.47
N LYS A 28 4.21 2.82 -10.47
CA LYS A 28 4.22 4.28 -10.70
C LYS A 28 2.85 4.91 -10.96
N ASP A 29 1.90 4.16 -11.53
CA ASP A 29 0.58 4.68 -11.94
C ASP A 29 -0.51 4.33 -10.93
N THR A 30 -0.53 3.10 -10.39
CA THR A 30 -1.54 2.61 -9.45
C THR A 30 -1.18 2.82 -7.99
N GLY A 31 0.11 2.91 -7.67
CA GLY A 31 0.63 2.91 -6.30
C GLY A 31 0.62 1.52 -5.62
N LEU A 32 0.12 0.48 -6.30
CA LEU A 32 0.05 -0.87 -5.76
C LEU A 32 1.46 -1.46 -5.63
N ALA A 33 1.66 -2.28 -4.59
CA ALA A 33 2.88 -3.05 -4.39
C ALA A 33 2.58 -4.54 -4.44
N ALA A 34 3.53 -5.32 -4.93
CA ALA A 34 3.46 -6.78 -4.86
C ALA A 34 3.50 -7.27 -3.41
N GLU A 35 3.02 -8.50 -3.17
CA GLU A 35 3.13 -9.12 -1.86
C GLU A 35 4.60 -9.27 -1.45
N TYR A 36 5.45 -9.74 -2.38
CA TYR A 36 6.89 -9.79 -2.20
C TYR A 36 7.61 -9.08 -3.36
N ALA A 37 8.73 -8.46 -3.03
CA ALA A 37 9.61 -7.84 -4.02
C ALA A 37 11.08 -8.04 -3.64
N TYR A 38 11.93 -8.02 -4.65
CA TYR A 38 13.38 -7.98 -4.47
C TYR A 38 13.84 -6.64 -3.88
N TYR A 39 15.06 -6.56 -3.38
CA TYR A 39 15.63 -5.34 -2.81
C TYR A 39 15.77 -4.18 -3.80
N ASP A 40 15.72 -4.45 -5.10
CA ASP A 40 15.68 -3.42 -6.14
C ASP A 40 14.27 -2.90 -6.43
N GLY A 41 13.25 -3.49 -5.80
CA GLY A 41 11.83 -3.15 -5.97
C GLY A 41 11.10 -4.00 -7.02
N THR A 42 11.79 -4.87 -7.76
CA THR A 42 11.16 -5.76 -8.74
C THR A 42 10.25 -6.78 -8.04
N PRO A 43 9.00 -6.97 -8.48
CA PRO A 43 8.11 -7.99 -7.93
C PRO A 43 8.71 -9.39 -7.98
N TYR A 44 8.48 -10.19 -6.94
CA TYR A 44 8.98 -11.55 -6.84
C TYR A 44 8.01 -12.54 -7.49
N GLU A 45 8.33 -13.00 -8.69
CA GLU A 45 7.45 -13.81 -9.55
C GLU A 45 7.68 -15.33 -9.49
N LYS A 46 8.70 -15.81 -8.73
CA LYS A 46 9.21 -17.18 -8.86
C LYS A 46 8.36 -18.25 -8.22
N GLU A 47 7.52 -17.93 -7.26
CA GLU A 47 6.77 -18.94 -6.50
C GLU A 47 5.28 -18.61 -6.51
N GLN A 48 4.48 -19.67 -6.56
CA GLN A 48 3.05 -19.59 -6.36
C GLN A 48 2.73 -19.86 -4.90
N ASP A 49 1.84 -19.05 -4.31
CA ASP A 49 1.36 -19.24 -2.95
C ASP A 49 0.53 -20.53 -2.83
N VAL A 50 0.47 -21.09 -1.62
CA VAL A 50 -0.32 -22.28 -1.28
C VAL A 50 -1.83 -22.09 -1.51
N PHE A 51 -2.32 -20.85 -1.55
CA PHE A 51 -3.70 -20.50 -1.85
C PHE A 51 -3.95 -20.23 -3.35
N GLY A 52 -2.96 -20.45 -4.21
CA GLY A 52 -3.08 -20.31 -5.66
C GLY A 52 -2.78 -18.93 -6.21
N GLY A 53 -2.45 -17.95 -5.37
CA GLY A 53 -2.00 -16.63 -5.78
C GLY A 53 -0.52 -16.60 -6.18
N ARG A 54 -0.04 -15.45 -6.65
CA ARG A 54 1.37 -15.21 -6.97
C ARG A 54 1.90 -14.06 -6.12
N HIS A 55 3.13 -14.18 -5.69
CA HIS A 55 3.76 -13.17 -4.83
C HIS A 55 4.09 -11.84 -5.54
N ASP A 56 4.10 -11.82 -6.87
CA ASP A 56 4.25 -10.60 -7.68
C ASP A 56 2.94 -9.81 -7.87
N TRP A 57 1.81 -10.32 -7.38
CA TRP A 57 0.51 -9.66 -7.43
C TRP A 57 0.26 -8.77 -6.20
N TYR A 58 -0.65 -7.82 -6.33
CA TYR A 58 -1.31 -7.18 -5.19
C TYR A 58 -2.29 -8.21 -4.60
N TYR A 59 -1.81 -8.94 -3.62
CA TYR A 59 -2.39 -10.16 -3.11
C TYR A 59 -2.05 -10.35 -1.64
N SER A 60 -2.82 -11.17 -0.91
CA SER A 60 -2.58 -11.51 0.48
C SER A 60 -2.24 -10.29 1.35
N ASP A 61 -1.02 -10.13 1.82
CA ASP A 61 -0.57 -9.10 2.76
C ASP A 61 -0.19 -7.75 2.12
N SER A 62 -0.29 -7.61 0.81
CA SER A 62 0.09 -6.38 0.06
C SER A 62 -0.64 -5.13 0.56
N TYR A 63 -1.88 -5.27 1.03
CA TYR A 63 -2.69 -4.16 1.56
C TYR A 63 -2.01 -3.40 2.71
N ARG A 64 -1.08 -4.02 3.42
CA ARG A 64 -0.36 -3.39 4.55
C ARG A 64 0.59 -2.28 4.13
N VAL A 65 1.05 -2.29 2.88
CA VAL A 65 2.03 -1.31 2.38
C VAL A 65 1.49 0.10 2.46
N ILE A 66 0.28 0.36 1.96
CA ILE A 66 -0.32 1.70 1.96
C ILE A 66 -0.59 2.22 3.36
N ALA A 67 -1.01 1.35 4.27
CA ALA A 67 -1.23 1.70 5.67
C ALA A 67 0.07 2.17 6.34
N ASN A 68 1.18 1.47 6.09
CA ASN A 68 2.49 1.84 6.63
C ASN A 68 3.02 3.14 6.01
N ILE A 69 2.78 3.38 4.71
CA ILE A 69 3.14 4.64 4.04
C ILE A 69 2.34 5.79 4.65
N GLY A 70 1.03 5.61 4.88
CA GLY A 70 0.17 6.61 5.53
C GLY A 70 0.66 6.95 6.94
N LEU A 71 0.95 5.93 7.74
CA LEU A 71 1.43 6.10 9.11
C LEU A 71 2.81 6.77 9.18
N ASP A 72 3.72 6.43 8.26
CA ASP A 72 5.03 7.07 8.17
C ASP A 72 4.90 8.58 7.87
N TYR A 73 3.97 8.96 7.01
CA TYR A 73 3.72 10.37 6.71
C TYR A 73 3.10 11.11 7.90
N GLU A 74 2.10 10.52 8.54
CA GLU A 74 1.46 11.10 9.74
C GLU A 74 2.48 11.38 10.85
N TRP A 75 3.44 10.47 11.05
CA TRP A 75 4.43 10.63 12.11
C TRP A 75 5.60 11.53 11.76
N PHE A 76 6.01 11.60 10.52
CA PHE A 76 7.28 12.21 10.14
C PHE A 76 7.15 13.28 9.06
N ALA A 77 6.11 13.26 8.22
CA ALA A 77 5.92 14.15 7.06
C ALA A 77 7.22 14.36 6.26
N ALA A 78 7.97 13.27 6.06
CA ALA A 78 9.35 13.35 5.59
C ALA A 78 9.48 13.24 4.06
N ASP A 79 8.42 12.82 3.36
CA ASP A 79 8.46 12.57 1.93
C ASP A 79 7.07 12.73 1.29
N GLU A 80 6.90 13.73 0.45
CA GLU A 80 5.64 13.99 -0.26
C GLU A 80 5.22 12.86 -1.20
N TRP A 81 6.14 11.98 -1.60
CA TRP A 81 5.80 10.78 -2.34
C TRP A 81 4.80 9.89 -1.60
N ASN A 82 4.81 9.89 -0.27
CA ASN A 82 3.84 9.14 0.55
C ASN A 82 2.41 9.61 0.25
N VAL A 83 2.21 10.93 0.13
CA VAL A 83 0.92 11.54 -0.25
C VAL A 83 0.52 11.14 -1.66
N GLU A 84 1.44 11.28 -2.62
CA GLU A 84 1.19 10.93 -4.01
C GLU A 84 0.82 9.47 -4.19
N ASN A 85 1.56 8.56 -3.54
CA ASN A 85 1.32 7.12 -3.66
C ASN A 85 -0.02 6.72 -3.05
N ASN A 86 -0.36 7.23 -1.86
CA ASN A 86 -1.64 6.91 -1.21
C ASN A 86 -2.83 7.48 -2.00
N ASN A 87 -2.70 8.67 -2.59
CA ASN A 87 -3.71 9.21 -3.51
C ASN A 87 -3.94 8.31 -4.73
N LYS A 88 -2.86 7.74 -5.31
CA LYS A 88 -2.97 6.81 -6.45
C LYS A 88 -3.70 5.54 -6.06
N VAL A 89 -3.36 4.94 -4.93
CA VAL A 89 -4.01 3.70 -4.47
C VAL A 89 -5.49 3.93 -4.19
N GLN A 90 -5.86 5.00 -3.48
CA GLN A 90 -7.26 5.32 -3.22
C GLN A 90 -8.03 5.59 -4.50
N LYS A 91 -7.45 6.35 -5.43
CA LYS A 91 -8.02 6.56 -6.76
C LYS A 91 -8.27 5.23 -7.47
N PHE A 92 -7.25 4.36 -7.52
CA PHE A 92 -7.36 3.05 -8.18
C PHE A 92 -8.55 2.26 -7.65
N PHE A 93 -8.67 2.10 -6.35
CA PHE A 93 -9.77 1.33 -5.76
C PHE A 93 -11.13 2.01 -5.96
N CYS A 94 -11.25 3.32 -5.79
CA CYS A 94 -12.49 4.04 -6.04
C CYS A 94 -12.97 3.95 -7.49
N GLU A 95 -12.06 3.97 -8.45
CA GLU A 95 -12.41 3.89 -9.87
C GLU A 95 -12.69 2.46 -10.34
N THR A 96 -12.03 1.47 -9.73
CA THR A 96 -12.11 0.05 -10.13
C THR A 96 -13.25 -0.68 -9.43
N HIS A 97 -13.59 -0.30 -8.19
CA HIS A 97 -14.52 -1.08 -7.36
C HIS A 97 -15.95 -0.59 -7.27
N LYS A 98 -16.37 0.47 -7.80
CA LYS A 98 -17.75 1.02 -7.87
C LYS A 98 -18.87 0.03 -7.47
N ASP A 99 -18.88 -0.48 -6.26
CA ASP A 99 -19.85 -1.45 -5.70
C ASP A 99 -19.60 -2.95 -6.01
N GLU A 100 -18.44 -3.30 -6.54
CA GLU A 100 -18.08 -4.71 -6.78
C GLU A 100 -17.18 -5.29 -5.67
N GLU A 101 -17.18 -6.61 -5.53
CA GLU A 101 -16.27 -7.30 -4.61
C GLU A 101 -14.80 -7.05 -4.97
N PHE A 102 -13.97 -6.83 -3.95
CA PHE A 102 -12.53 -6.72 -4.13
C PHE A 102 -11.95 -7.99 -4.75
N LYS A 103 -11.14 -7.82 -5.76
CA LYS A 103 -10.45 -8.89 -6.48
C LYS A 103 -8.96 -8.93 -6.10
N ILE A 104 -8.24 -9.82 -6.73
CA ILE A 104 -6.78 -9.82 -6.79
C ILE A 104 -6.37 -8.98 -8.01
N TYR A 105 -5.20 -8.35 -7.96
CA TYR A 105 -4.70 -7.48 -9.04
C TYR A 105 -3.25 -7.76 -9.34
N GLU A 106 -2.85 -7.61 -10.60
CA GLU A 106 -1.47 -7.29 -10.89
C GLU A 106 -1.16 -5.87 -10.42
N ILE A 107 0.09 -5.53 -10.16
CA ILE A 107 0.43 -4.21 -9.62
C ILE A 107 0.16 -3.06 -10.61
N ASP A 108 0.07 -3.36 -11.90
CA ASP A 108 -0.33 -2.38 -12.93
C ASP A 108 -1.83 -2.07 -12.95
N GLY A 109 -2.62 -2.82 -12.16
CA GLY A 109 -4.07 -2.67 -12.05
C GLY A 109 -4.88 -3.67 -12.86
N THR A 110 -4.23 -4.60 -13.58
CA THR A 110 -4.93 -5.69 -14.28
C THR A 110 -5.68 -6.55 -13.26
N VAL A 111 -6.99 -6.72 -13.49
CA VAL A 111 -7.87 -7.50 -12.61
C VAL A 111 -7.65 -8.99 -12.84
N ILE A 112 -7.39 -9.72 -11.76
CA ILE A 112 -7.42 -11.18 -11.73
C ILE A 112 -8.81 -11.58 -11.23
N GLU A 113 -9.56 -12.36 -12.02
CA GLU A 113 -10.94 -12.75 -11.71
C GLU A 113 -11.02 -13.78 -10.57
N GLN A 114 -10.45 -13.40 -9.43
CA GLN A 114 -10.48 -14.15 -8.19
C GLN A 114 -10.77 -13.18 -7.04
N PRO A 115 -11.61 -13.56 -6.06
CA PRO A 115 -11.90 -12.71 -4.91
C PRO A 115 -10.64 -12.46 -4.09
N ALA A 116 -10.53 -11.26 -3.53
CA ALA A 116 -9.46 -10.93 -2.60
C ALA A 116 -9.52 -11.83 -1.36
N LEU A 117 -8.35 -12.24 -0.83
CA LEU A 117 -8.27 -13.02 0.40
C LEU A 117 -8.75 -12.21 1.63
N HIS A 118 -8.48 -10.92 1.66
CA HIS A 118 -8.70 -10.07 2.81
C HIS A 118 -9.43 -8.76 2.45
N PRO A 119 -10.66 -8.81 1.91
CA PRO A 119 -11.36 -7.62 1.42
C PRO A 119 -11.58 -6.56 2.52
N VAL A 120 -11.93 -6.97 3.73
CA VAL A 120 -12.11 -6.05 4.87
C VAL A 120 -10.80 -5.36 5.25
N ALA A 121 -9.68 -6.08 5.20
CA ALA A 121 -8.37 -5.49 5.47
C ALA A 121 -7.96 -4.48 4.38
N MET A 122 -8.34 -4.71 3.13
CA MET A 122 -8.12 -3.75 2.03
C MET A 122 -8.91 -2.46 2.26
N ILE A 123 -10.16 -2.54 2.69
CA ILE A 123 -10.98 -1.37 3.06
C ILE A 123 -10.32 -0.61 4.22
N ALA A 124 -10.00 -1.31 5.30
CA ALA A 124 -9.41 -0.70 6.50
C ALA A 124 -8.07 0.00 6.20
N THR A 125 -7.20 -0.61 5.39
CA THR A 125 -5.92 0.00 5.04
C THR A 125 -6.05 1.14 4.04
N ASN A 126 -7.05 1.12 3.15
CA ASN A 126 -7.39 2.27 2.32
C ASN A 126 -7.90 3.44 3.17
N ALA A 127 -8.72 3.18 4.21
CA ALA A 127 -9.10 4.21 5.18
C ALA A 127 -7.87 4.75 5.93
N GLN A 128 -6.96 3.88 6.39
CA GLN A 128 -5.71 4.31 7.05
C GLN A 128 -4.78 5.09 6.10
N ALA A 129 -4.81 4.84 4.80
CA ALA A 129 -4.06 5.62 3.82
C ALA A 129 -4.43 7.11 3.83
N SER A 130 -5.63 7.47 4.30
CA SER A 130 -6.08 8.85 4.47
C SER A 130 -5.26 9.65 5.49
N LEU A 131 -4.40 9.01 6.29
CA LEU A 131 -3.41 9.71 7.12
C LEU A 131 -2.38 10.49 6.29
N ALA A 132 -2.14 10.09 5.05
CA ALA A 132 -1.25 10.80 4.12
C ALA A 132 -2.03 11.37 2.93
N ALA A 133 -3.04 10.66 2.42
CA ALA A 133 -3.76 11.08 1.24
C ALA A 133 -4.53 12.39 1.47
N ASN A 134 -4.51 13.26 0.46
CA ASN A 134 -5.23 14.54 0.46
C ASN A 134 -6.06 14.73 -0.82
N GLY A 135 -6.20 13.68 -1.61
CA GLY A 135 -7.00 13.67 -2.84
C GLY A 135 -8.51 13.57 -2.55
N PRO A 136 -9.36 13.67 -3.57
CA PRO A 136 -10.81 13.67 -3.41
C PRO A 136 -11.38 12.34 -2.90
N TYR A 137 -10.61 11.27 -2.96
CA TYR A 137 -11.04 9.92 -2.55
C TYR A 137 -10.81 9.62 -1.07
N CYS A 138 -10.01 10.41 -0.36
CA CYS A 138 -9.71 10.16 1.06
C CYS A 138 -10.98 10.25 1.94
N LEU A 139 -11.91 11.12 1.61
CA LEU A 139 -13.16 11.28 2.35
C LEU A 139 -14.13 10.09 2.20
N LEU A 140 -14.10 9.39 1.07
CA LEU A 140 -14.95 8.21 0.84
C LEU A 140 -14.63 7.09 1.83
N TYR A 141 -13.33 6.82 2.04
CA TYR A 141 -12.90 5.77 2.96
C TYR A 141 -13.03 6.13 4.43
N THR A 142 -13.12 7.40 4.78
CA THR A 142 -13.31 7.83 6.18
C THR A 142 -14.78 7.95 6.56
N SER A 143 -15.69 8.25 5.63
CA SER A 143 -17.13 8.29 5.89
C SER A 143 -17.73 6.89 6.02
N ASP A 144 -17.39 5.97 5.12
CA ASP A 144 -17.92 4.61 5.14
C ASP A 144 -17.48 3.83 6.39
N ALA A 145 -16.28 4.09 6.91
CA ALA A 145 -15.79 3.48 8.14
C ALA A 145 -16.48 4.01 9.42
N ALA A 146 -17.23 5.09 9.35
CA ALA A 146 -17.95 5.68 10.49
C ALA A 146 -19.43 5.24 10.56
N ASP A 147 -19.97 4.67 9.49
CA ASP A 147 -21.39 4.28 9.37
C ASP A 147 -21.64 2.77 9.63
N GLU A 148 -20.60 1.96 9.88
CA GLU A 148 -20.66 0.56 10.32
C GLU A 148 -20.33 0.41 11.82
#